data_6e14d3f85209eb202cd5312071280053
#
_entry.id   6e14d3f85209eb202cd5312071280053
#
_cell.length_a   1.000
_cell.length_b   1.000
_cell.length_c   1.000
_cell.angle_alpha   90.00
_cell.angle_beta   90.00
_cell.angle_gamma   90.00
#
_symmetry.space_group_name_H-M   'P 1'
#
loop_
_entity.id
_entity.type
_entity.pdbx_description
1 polymer ?
#
loop_
_entity_poly.entity_id
_entity_poly.type
_entity_poly.pdbx_seq_one_letter_code
_entity_poly.pdbx_strand_id
1 'polypeptide(L)'
;MTTNAKKGRIFSGMRPSGRLHLGNHIGALQNWVNLQQEYECIYCAVDIHALTDSASKDATSQIKPNIYEMVLDWLAAGVDPEKSIIFVQSHVREVVILHGILSMFTPMGWLMRVPTFKEKLRQLDASEHTVSYGLVGYPVLMTADIILYKADTVPVGEDQLPHLELAREIVRRFNHLFGPTFPEPKAKLTTYPLVVGLDGQSKMSKSLDNHIELAASPEDTTKKVMKAVTDPNRKFLSDPGRPEVCNVFALHKYFNPDKVDQIHQQCTSASIGCVQDLSLIHI
;
A
#
# COMPACT_ATOMS: atom_id res chain seq x y z
N MET A 1 -3.25 4.22 35.65
CA MET A 1 -3.26 4.18 34.18
C MET A 1 -3.51 2.73 33.79
N THR A 2 -4.71 2.38 33.38
CA THR A 2 -5.05 1.02 32.90
C THR A 2 -4.38 0.84 31.56
N THR A 3 -3.31 0.05 31.49
CA THR A 3 -2.73 -0.42 30.24
C THR A 3 -3.77 -1.30 29.55
N ASN A 4 -4.50 -0.76 28.59
CA ASN A 4 -5.36 -1.57 27.73
C ASN A 4 -4.48 -2.64 27.07
N ALA A 5 -4.76 -3.91 27.33
CA ALA A 5 -4.04 -5.02 26.71
C ALA A 5 -4.20 -4.90 25.17
N LYS A 6 -3.09 -4.96 24.44
CA LYS A 6 -3.09 -4.91 22.97
C LYS A 6 -3.86 -6.10 22.40
N LYS A 7 -4.63 -5.89 21.32
CA LYS A 7 -5.48 -6.90 20.67
C LYS A 7 -4.71 -8.01 19.94
N GLY A 8 -3.41 -7.83 19.72
CA GLY A 8 -2.54 -8.74 18.98
C GLY A 8 -1.36 -8.02 18.38
N ARG A 9 -0.58 -8.72 17.54
CA ARG A 9 0.60 -8.19 16.87
C ARG A 9 0.37 -8.07 15.38
N ILE A 10 0.61 -6.88 14.85
CA ILE A 10 0.52 -6.56 13.42
C ILE A 10 1.92 -6.47 12.82
N PHE A 11 2.08 -7.07 11.63
CA PHE A 11 3.18 -6.78 10.73
C PHE A 11 2.65 -6.16 9.44
N SER A 12 3.29 -5.11 8.97
CA SER A 12 3.07 -4.56 7.64
C SER A 12 4.36 -4.03 7.04
N GLY A 13 4.59 -4.35 5.78
CA GLY A 13 5.77 -3.91 5.03
C GLY A 13 5.42 -3.00 3.87
N MET A 14 6.26 -1.99 3.61
CA MET A 14 6.14 -1.14 2.43
C MET A 14 7.45 -1.10 1.66
N ARG A 15 7.37 -1.27 0.33
CA ARG A 15 8.56 -1.21 -0.53
C ARG A 15 9.02 0.24 -0.69
N PRO A 16 10.33 0.52 -0.56
CA PRO A 16 10.88 1.86 -0.72
C PRO A 16 10.97 2.24 -2.22
N SER A 17 9.85 2.62 -2.78
CA SER A 17 9.72 3.03 -4.17
C SER A 17 9.83 4.55 -4.39
N GLY A 18 10.41 5.29 -3.44
CA GLY A 18 10.51 6.76 -3.41
C GLY A 18 9.41 7.41 -2.59
N ARG A 19 9.28 8.73 -2.71
CA ARG A 19 8.27 9.53 -1.98
C ARG A 19 6.88 8.93 -2.12
N LEU A 20 6.12 9.00 -1.05
CA LEU A 20 4.77 8.47 -1.03
C LEU A 20 3.78 9.46 -1.67
N HIS A 21 2.63 8.95 -2.05
CA HIS A 21 1.54 9.73 -2.64
C HIS A 21 0.24 9.54 -1.85
N LEU A 22 -0.76 10.37 -2.13
CA LEU A 22 -2.05 10.32 -1.42
C LEU A 22 -2.68 8.92 -1.39
N GLY A 23 -2.51 8.13 -2.46
CA GLY A 23 -2.97 6.74 -2.48
C GLY A 23 -2.31 5.84 -1.44
N ASN A 24 -1.02 6.06 -1.13
CA ASN A 24 -0.34 5.36 -0.04
C ASN A 24 -0.84 5.83 1.33
N HIS A 25 -1.07 7.13 1.48
CA HIS A 25 -1.59 7.71 2.73
C HIS A 25 -2.97 7.14 3.08
N ILE A 26 -3.92 7.27 2.17
CA ILE A 26 -5.31 6.83 2.39
C ILE A 26 -5.39 5.30 2.47
N GLY A 27 -4.69 4.59 1.58
CA GLY A 27 -4.77 3.13 1.48
C GLY A 27 -4.01 2.36 2.55
N ALA A 28 -2.96 2.95 3.13
CA ALA A 28 -2.10 2.26 4.09
C ALA A 28 -1.80 3.07 5.35
N LEU A 29 -1.19 4.27 5.24
CA LEU A 29 -0.66 4.98 6.40
C LEU A 29 -1.74 5.39 7.39
N GLN A 30 -2.87 5.88 6.93
CA GLN A 30 -3.99 6.26 7.78
C GLN A 30 -4.50 5.07 8.62
N ASN A 31 -4.52 3.88 8.01
CA ASN A 31 -4.85 2.66 8.72
C ASN A 31 -3.76 2.28 9.74
N TRP A 32 -2.47 2.43 9.40
CA TRP A 32 -1.35 2.17 10.30
C TRP A 32 -1.41 3.06 11.55
N VAL A 33 -1.65 4.37 11.36
CA VAL A 33 -1.80 5.34 12.46
C VAL A 33 -2.94 4.95 13.40
N ASN A 34 -4.07 4.48 12.86
CA ASN A 34 -5.19 4.03 13.68
C ASN A 34 -4.88 2.73 14.43
N LEU A 35 -4.24 1.77 13.76
CA LEU A 35 -3.94 0.45 14.32
C LEU A 35 -2.95 0.51 15.49
N GLN A 36 -1.99 1.43 15.48
CA GLN A 36 -0.99 1.55 16.56
C GLN A 36 -1.60 1.89 17.94
N GLN A 37 -2.85 2.36 17.98
CA GLN A 37 -3.55 2.60 19.26
C GLN A 37 -4.02 1.28 19.90
N GLU A 38 -4.32 0.26 19.10
CA GLU A 38 -4.96 -0.97 19.55
C GLU A 38 -4.05 -2.19 19.52
N TYR A 39 -3.07 -2.22 18.62
CA TYR A 39 -2.20 -3.37 18.37
C TYR A 39 -0.73 -3.06 18.68
N GLU A 40 0.04 -4.11 18.91
CA GLU A 40 1.50 -4.05 18.83
C GLU A 40 1.89 -4.03 17.35
N CYS A 41 2.30 -2.87 16.84
CA CYS A 41 2.54 -2.68 15.42
C CYS A 41 4.03 -2.74 15.07
N ILE A 42 4.34 -3.47 14.01
CA ILE A 42 5.68 -3.62 13.44
C ILE A 42 5.60 -3.20 11.97
N TYR A 43 6.26 -2.09 11.62
CA TYR A 43 6.29 -1.52 10.28
C TYR A 43 7.69 -1.62 9.68
N CYS A 44 7.77 -2.19 8.50
CA CYS A 44 9.03 -2.55 7.86
C CYS A 44 9.20 -1.88 6.50
N ALA A 45 10.33 -1.20 6.29
CA ALA A 45 10.80 -0.83 4.96
C ALA A 45 11.40 -2.08 4.30
N VAL A 46 10.64 -2.72 3.38
CA VAL A 46 11.03 -4.01 2.79
C VAL A 46 11.91 -3.83 1.57
N ASP A 47 13.17 -3.50 1.82
CA ASP A 47 14.17 -3.18 0.80
C ASP A 47 14.64 -4.39 0.00
N ILE A 48 14.66 -5.60 0.58
CA ILE A 48 14.96 -6.83 -0.16
C ILE A 48 13.83 -7.13 -1.15
N HIS A 49 12.57 -6.91 -0.77
CA HIS A 49 11.44 -7.04 -1.68
C HIS A 49 11.50 -6.05 -2.86
N ALA A 50 12.14 -4.90 -2.69
CA ALA A 50 12.31 -3.95 -3.80
C ALA A 50 13.16 -4.51 -4.95
N LEU A 51 14.04 -5.47 -4.67
CA LEU A 51 14.87 -6.13 -5.67
C LEU A 51 14.11 -7.09 -6.57
N THR A 52 12.91 -7.52 -6.19
CA THR A 52 12.12 -8.49 -6.97
C THR A 52 11.59 -7.90 -8.29
N ASP A 53 11.35 -6.59 -8.33
CA ASP A 53 10.83 -5.90 -9.50
C ASP A 53 11.94 -5.29 -10.38
N SER A 54 13.07 -4.89 -9.77
CA SER A 54 14.20 -4.30 -10.50
C SER A 54 15.51 -4.48 -9.73
N ALA A 55 16.39 -5.31 -10.26
CA ALA A 55 17.73 -5.56 -9.75
C ALA A 55 18.83 -4.89 -10.60
N SER A 56 18.57 -3.70 -11.12
CA SER A 56 19.56 -2.91 -11.85
C SER A 56 20.42 -2.06 -10.92
N LYS A 57 21.60 -1.64 -11.39
CA LYS A 57 22.50 -0.75 -10.63
C LYS A 57 21.80 0.55 -10.26
N ASP A 58 21.05 1.14 -11.17
CA ASP A 58 20.36 2.42 -10.96
C ASP A 58 19.22 2.26 -9.94
N ALA A 59 18.40 1.22 -10.05
CA ALA A 59 17.34 0.93 -9.10
C ALA A 59 17.90 0.68 -7.69
N THR A 60 18.99 -0.11 -7.56
CA THR A 60 19.57 -0.41 -6.26
C THR A 60 20.22 0.80 -5.60
N SER A 61 20.80 1.73 -6.38
CA SER A 61 21.37 2.98 -5.86
C SER A 61 20.32 3.88 -5.20
N GLN A 62 19.06 3.76 -5.59
CA GLN A 62 17.96 4.56 -5.06
C GLN A 62 17.29 3.95 -3.82
N ILE A 63 17.57 2.69 -3.47
CA ILE A 63 16.89 2.02 -2.34
C ILE A 63 17.12 2.78 -1.04
N LYS A 64 18.37 3.11 -0.71
CA LYS A 64 18.69 3.81 0.55
C LYS A 64 18.08 5.22 0.62
N PRO A 65 18.21 6.11 -0.38
CA PRO A 65 17.49 7.38 -0.39
C PRO A 65 15.97 7.20 -0.26
N ASN A 66 15.40 6.23 -0.98
CA ASN A 66 13.97 5.97 -0.96
C ASN A 66 13.46 5.48 0.39
N ILE A 67 14.24 4.68 1.14
CA ILE A 67 13.91 4.28 2.51
C ILE A 67 13.79 5.52 3.39
N TYR A 68 14.77 6.43 3.29
CA TYR A 68 14.82 7.62 4.11
C TYR A 68 13.59 8.51 3.87
N GLU A 69 13.31 8.85 2.61
CA GLU A 69 12.14 9.64 2.22
C GLU A 69 10.82 8.99 2.66
N MET A 70 10.69 7.69 2.44
CA MET A 70 9.50 6.93 2.82
C MET A 70 9.25 6.92 4.33
N VAL A 71 10.30 6.74 5.14
CA VAL A 71 10.17 6.74 6.61
C VAL A 71 9.85 8.15 7.12
N LEU A 72 10.40 9.21 6.51
CA LEU A 72 9.99 10.58 6.82
C LEU A 72 8.49 10.80 6.56
N ASP A 73 7.99 10.31 5.42
CA ASP A 73 6.56 10.38 5.10
C ASP A 73 5.71 9.60 6.14
N TRP A 74 6.18 8.45 6.63
CA TRP A 74 5.48 7.69 7.67
C TRP A 74 5.35 8.49 8.96
N LEU A 75 6.47 9.08 9.42
CA LEU A 75 6.49 9.89 10.63
C LEU A 75 5.62 11.13 10.49
N ALA A 76 5.70 11.82 9.35
CA ALA A 76 4.88 12.99 9.05
C ALA A 76 3.38 12.65 8.99
N ALA A 77 3.02 11.46 8.53
CA ALA A 77 1.64 10.97 8.50
C ALA A 77 1.10 10.54 9.88
N GLY A 78 1.97 10.49 10.92
CA GLY A 78 1.57 10.18 12.30
C GLY A 78 1.89 8.76 12.76
N VAL A 79 2.72 8.01 12.03
CA VAL A 79 3.28 6.77 12.56
C VAL A 79 4.26 7.13 13.69
N ASP A 80 3.93 6.71 14.89
CA ASP A 80 4.62 7.09 16.12
C ASP A 80 5.65 6.01 16.51
N PRO A 81 6.97 6.31 16.51
CA PRO A 81 8.00 5.35 16.86
C PRO A 81 8.00 4.94 18.35
N GLU A 82 7.31 5.69 19.21
CA GLU A 82 7.12 5.32 20.62
C GLU A 82 6.00 4.26 20.79
N LYS A 83 5.13 4.11 19.78
CA LYS A 83 4.00 3.17 19.79
C LYS A 83 4.19 1.99 18.86
N SER A 84 5.07 2.12 17.87
CA SER A 84 5.28 1.15 16.81
C SER A 84 6.76 0.89 16.58
N ILE A 85 7.12 -0.35 16.26
CA ILE A 85 8.48 -0.69 15.85
C ILE A 85 8.62 -0.35 14.37
N ILE A 86 9.63 0.44 14.02
CA ILE A 86 9.95 0.81 12.64
C ILE A 86 11.38 0.33 12.34
N PHE A 87 11.57 -0.41 11.25
CA PHE A 87 12.89 -0.92 10.87
C PHE A 87 13.01 -1.18 9.37
N VAL A 88 14.24 -1.48 8.94
CA VAL A 88 14.58 -1.86 7.56
C VAL A 88 14.80 -3.36 7.50
N GLN A 89 14.19 -4.05 6.55
CA GLN A 89 14.18 -5.51 6.41
C GLN A 89 15.60 -6.10 6.38
N SER A 90 16.51 -5.53 5.59
CA SER A 90 17.89 -6.02 5.46
C SER A 90 18.73 -5.89 6.75
N HIS A 91 18.29 -5.12 7.74
CA HIS A 91 18.95 -5.03 9.03
C HIS A 91 18.67 -6.23 9.95
N VAL A 92 17.69 -7.07 9.60
CA VAL A 92 17.32 -8.29 10.34
C VAL A 92 17.67 -9.52 9.50
N ARG A 93 18.88 -10.06 9.70
CA ARG A 93 19.41 -11.19 8.93
C ARG A 93 18.54 -12.45 9.02
N GLU A 94 17.87 -12.63 10.12
CA GLU A 94 17.00 -13.76 10.43
C GLU A 94 15.85 -13.90 9.43
N VAL A 95 15.40 -12.81 8.81
CA VAL A 95 14.40 -12.83 7.74
C VAL A 95 14.88 -13.67 6.56
N VAL A 96 16.11 -13.43 6.10
CA VAL A 96 16.71 -14.16 4.96
C VAL A 96 16.99 -15.61 5.33
N ILE A 97 17.44 -15.86 6.56
CA ILE A 97 17.66 -17.23 7.06
C ILE A 97 16.32 -17.98 7.10
N LEU A 98 15.27 -17.39 7.65
CA LEU A 98 13.96 -18.02 7.71
C LEU A 98 13.38 -18.24 6.31
N HIS A 99 13.50 -17.25 5.40
CA HIS A 99 13.16 -17.43 4.00
C HIS A 99 13.86 -18.66 3.39
N GLY A 100 15.16 -18.79 3.60
CA GLY A 100 15.94 -19.94 3.14
C GLY A 100 15.40 -21.27 3.68
N ILE A 101 15.08 -21.34 4.97
CA ILE A 101 14.50 -22.52 5.61
C ILE A 101 13.13 -22.85 5.02
N LEU A 102 12.24 -21.86 4.92
CA LEU A 102 10.88 -22.04 4.39
C LEU A 102 10.91 -22.51 2.92
N SER A 103 11.86 -22.01 2.12
CA SER A 103 11.98 -22.37 0.71
C SER A 103 12.35 -23.85 0.49
N MET A 104 13.00 -24.51 1.50
CA MET A 104 13.39 -25.93 1.37
C MET A 104 12.20 -26.88 1.37
N PHE A 105 11.06 -26.51 1.89
CA PHE A 105 9.88 -27.38 1.95
C PHE A 105 8.60 -26.77 1.35
N THR A 106 8.68 -25.54 0.81
CA THR A 106 7.54 -24.93 0.09
C THR A 106 7.46 -25.47 -1.34
N PRO A 107 6.37 -26.15 -1.73
CA PRO A 107 6.24 -26.69 -3.08
C PRO A 107 6.19 -25.58 -4.13
N MET A 108 7.01 -25.65 -5.17
CA MET A 108 7.02 -24.70 -6.29
C MET A 108 5.63 -24.48 -6.91
N GLY A 109 4.85 -25.55 -7.05
CA GLY A 109 3.49 -25.48 -7.60
C GLY A 109 2.52 -24.61 -6.79
N TRP A 110 2.80 -24.32 -5.51
CA TRP A 110 2.01 -23.38 -4.72
C TRP A 110 2.27 -21.94 -5.18
N LEU A 111 3.53 -21.61 -5.39
CA LEU A 111 3.98 -20.27 -5.81
C LEU A 111 3.45 -19.92 -7.21
N MET A 112 3.53 -20.88 -8.14
CA MET A 112 3.09 -20.70 -9.53
C MET A 112 1.56 -20.57 -9.68
N ARG A 113 0.77 -21.02 -8.70
CA ARG A 113 -0.69 -20.88 -8.71
C ARG A 113 -1.20 -19.55 -8.22
N VAL A 114 -0.36 -18.73 -7.56
CA VAL A 114 -0.77 -17.41 -7.06
C VAL A 114 -1.17 -16.52 -8.24
N PRO A 115 -2.38 -15.93 -8.25
CA PRO A 115 -2.89 -15.15 -9.38
C PRO A 115 -1.97 -14.01 -9.79
N THR A 116 -1.39 -13.31 -8.84
CA THR A 116 -0.47 -12.18 -9.07
C THR A 116 0.84 -12.60 -9.74
N PHE A 117 1.30 -13.85 -9.57
CA PHE A 117 2.46 -14.35 -10.32
C PHE A 117 2.17 -14.38 -11.81
N LYS A 118 1.01 -14.94 -12.21
CA LYS A 118 0.60 -14.99 -13.63
C LYS A 118 0.39 -13.61 -14.23
N GLU A 119 -0.15 -12.70 -13.45
CA GLU A 119 -0.33 -11.31 -13.86
C GLU A 119 1.02 -10.62 -14.08
N LYS A 120 1.96 -10.79 -13.17
CA LYS A 120 3.33 -10.27 -13.32
C LYS A 120 4.05 -10.83 -14.54
N LEU A 121 3.91 -12.11 -14.84
CA LEU A 121 4.46 -12.71 -16.08
C LEU A 121 3.95 -11.98 -17.33
N ARG A 122 2.64 -11.67 -17.38
CA ARG A 122 2.04 -10.94 -18.50
C ARG A 122 2.56 -9.50 -18.58
N GLN A 123 2.66 -8.81 -17.44
CA GLN A 123 3.16 -7.41 -17.39
C GLN A 123 4.62 -7.29 -17.85
N LEU A 124 5.43 -8.32 -17.58
CA LEU A 124 6.85 -8.35 -17.92
C LEU A 124 7.14 -8.97 -19.30
N ASP A 125 6.10 -9.41 -20.02
CA ASP A 125 6.23 -10.22 -21.25
C ASP A 125 7.22 -11.38 -21.06
N ALA A 126 7.15 -12.02 -19.90
CA ALA A 126 8.08 -13.05 -19.46
C ALA A 126 7.41 -14.43 -19.37
N SER A 127 8.22 -15.47 -19.49
CA SER A 127 7.79 -16.85 -19.27
C SER A 127 8.25 -17.34 -17.89
N GLU A 128 7.69 -18.47 -17.44
CA GLU A 128 8.11 -19.15 -16.22
C GLU A 128 9.60 -19.53 -16.20
N HIS A 129 10.22 -19.63 -17.38
CA HIS A 129 11.64 -19.99 -17.55
C HIS A 129 12.59 -18.80 -17.54
N THR A 130 12.07 -17.56 -17.70
CA THR A 130 12.90 -16.36 -17.84
C THR A 130 12.85 -15.45 -16.61
N VAL A 131 11.93 -15.72 -15.68
CA VAL A 131 11.81 -14.93 -14.45
C VAL A 131 12.86 -15.27 -13.42
N SER A 132 13.26 -14.31 -12.61
CA SER A 132 14.18 -14.54 -11.51
C SER A 132 13.55 -15.39 -10.41
N TYR A 133 14.38 -16.13 -9.67
CA TYR A 133 13.95 -16.82 -8.45
C TYR A 133 13.28 -15.84 -7.46
N GLY A 134 13.81 -14.63 -7.34
CA GLY A 134 13.23 -13.60 -6.46
C GLY A 134 11.77 -13.30 -6.77
N LEU A 135 11.40 -13.26 -8.07
CA LEU A 135 10.01 -13.03 -8.47
C LEU A 135 9.11 -14.24 -8.19
N VAL A 136 9.63 -15.46 -8.23
CA VAL A 136 8.85 -16.65 -7.86
C VAL A 136 8.78 -16.81 -6.34
N GLY A 137 9.89 -16.54 -5.66
CA GLY A 137 10.06 -16.81 -4.22
C GLY A 137 9.60 -15.69 -3.29
N TYR A 138 9.22 -14.48 -3.80
CA TYR A 138 8.86 -13.38 -2.92
C TYR A 138 7.70 -13.68 -1.95
N PRO A 139 6.71 -14.53 -2.24
CA PRO A 139 5.66 -14.85 -1.27
C PRO A 139 6.19 -15.64 -0.07
N VAL A 140 7.27 -16.43 -0.27
CA VAL A 140 7.95 -17.14 0.83
C VAL A 140 8.71 -16.13 1.70
N LEU A 141 9.37 -15.14 1.08
CA LEU A 141 10.02 -14.04 1.80
C LEU A 141 9.01 -13.21 2.59
N MET A 142 7.87 -12.88 1.99
CA MET A 142 6.77 -12.21 2.68
C MET A 142 6.24 -13.03 3.87
N THR A 143 6.15 -14.34 3.72
CA THR A 143 5.78 -15.23 4.82
C THR A 143 6.80 -15.15 5.95
N ALA A 144 8.11 -15.20 5.62
CA ALA A 144 9.18 -15.05 6.61
C ALA A 144 9.10 -13.72 7.37
N ASP A 145 8.84 -12.61 6.66
CA ASP A 145 8.65 -11.29 7.28
C ASP A 145 7.53 -11.29 8.32
N ILE A 146 6.40 -11.91 8.01
CA ILE A 146 5.23 -11.93 8.89
C ILE A 146 5.49 -12.80 10.13
N ILE A 147 5.95 -14.04 9.92
CA ILE A 147 5.98 -15.04 10.99
C ILE A 147 7.20 -14.94 11.89
N LEU A 148 8.31 -14.34 11.44
CA LEU A 148 9.50 -14.14 12.25
C LEU A 148 9.18 -13.38 13.54
N TYR A 149 8.31 -12.41 13.43
CA TYR A 149 7.87 -11.58 14.57
C TYR A 149 6.64 -12.13 15.27
N LYS A 150 6.17 -13.31 14.88
CA LYS A 150 4.93 -13.94 15.38
C LYS A 150 3.71 -13.02 15.24
N ALA A 151 3.64 -12.27 14.14
CA ALA A 151 2.48 -11.45 13.84
C ALA A 151 1.26 -12.36 13.55
N ASP A 152 0.17 -12.08 14.24
CA ASP A 152 -1.10 -12.80 14.09
C ASP A 152 -2.06 -12.10 13.14
N THR A 153 -1.80 -10.84 12.80
CA THR A 153 -2.67 -9.99 11.99
C THR A 153 -1.87 -9.20 10.96
N VAL A 154 -2.35 -9.15 9.73
CA VAL A 154 -1.72 -8.42 8.61
C VAL A 154 -2.77 -7.51 7.96
N PRO A 155 -2.57 -6.16 7.99
CA PRO A 155 -3.45 -5.24 7.28
C PRO A 155 -3.16 -5.32 5.78
N VAL A 156 -4.18 -5.66 4.99
CA VAL A 156 -4.04 -5.89 3.55
C VAL A 156 -5.25 -5.37 2.77
N GLY A 157 -5.04 -5.04 1.50
CA GLY A 157 -6.11 -4.94 0.51
C GLY A 157 -6.59 -6.33 0.06
N GLU A 158 -7.74 -6.40 -0.56
CA GLU A 158 -8.33 -7.66 -1.06
C GLU A 158 -7.42 -8.38 -2.06
N ASP A 159 -6.67 -7.62 -2.86
CA ASP A 159 -5.71 -8.13 -3.84
C ASP A 159 -4.55 -8.93 -3.20
N GLN A 160 -4.28 -8.73 -1.91
CA GLN A 160 -3.23 -9.42 -1.16
C GLN A 160 -3.72 -10.69 -0.43
N LEU A 161 -5.02 -10.97 -0.41
CA LEU A 161 -5.56 -12.16 0.25
C LEU A 161 -4.96 -13.49 -0.25
N PRO A 162 -4.73 -13.68 -1.57
CA PRO A 162 -4.09 -14.90 -2.06
C PRO A 162 -2.67 -15.14 -1.51
N HIS A 163 -1.90 -14.06 -1.33
CA HIS A 163 -0.56 -14.16 -0.74
C HIS A 163 -0.62 -14.53 0.74
N LEU A 164 -1.57 -13.96 1.47
CA LEU A 164 -1.73 -14.27 2.88
C LEU A 164 -2.23 -15.71 3.09
N GLU A 165 -3.10 -16.22 2.22
CA GLU A 165 -3.51 -17.62 2.29
C GLU A 165 -2.35 -18.56 2.01
N LEU A 166 -1.49 -18.24 1.02
CA LEU A 166 -0.25 -18.98 0.81
C LEU A 166 0.67 -18.96 2.05
N ALA A 167 0.80 -17.80 2.70
CA ALA A 167 1.56 -17.69 3.95
C ALA A 167 1.00 -18.61 5.04
N ARG A 168 -0.32 -18.70 5.19
CA ARG A 168 -1.00 -19.62 6.12
C ARG A 168 -0.73 -21.08 5.78
N GLU A 169 -0.76 -21.44 4.49
CA GLU A 169 -0.43 -22.79 4.03
C GLU A 169 1.02 -23.18 4.37
N ILE A 170 1.97 -22.26 4.18
CA ILE A 170 3.38 -22.47 4.55
C ILE A 170 3.50 -22.63 6.08
N VAL A 171 2.82 -21.81 6.87
CA VAL A 171 2.79 -21.92 8.34
C VAL A 171 2.21 -23.25 8.79
N ARG A 172 1.07 -23.70 8.25
CA ARG A 172 0.47 -24.98 8.57
C ARG A 172 1.43 -26.14 8.28
N ARG A 173 2.09 -26.09 7.12
CA ARG A 173 3.09 -27.10 6.75
C ARG A 173 4.29 -27.08 7.70
N PHE A 174 4.81 -25.91 8.06
CA PHE A 174 5.89 -25.79 9.04
C PHE A 174 5.48 -26.39 10.39
N ASN A 175 4.35 -25.96 10.92
CA ASN A 175 3.84 -26.42 12.21
C ASN A 175 3.55 -27.93 12.22
N HIS A 176 3.11 -28.49 11.09
CA HIS A 176 2.93 -29.93 10.97
C HIS A 176 4.26 -30.71 11.00
N LEU A 177 5.30 -30.20 10.35
CA LEU A 177 6.61 -30.85 10.24
C LEU A 177 7.45 -30.73 11.50
N PHE A 178 7.39 -29.56 12.16
CA PHE A 178 8.34 -29.18 13.21
C PHE A 178 7.66 -28.88 14.57
N GLY A 179 6.36 -29.03 14.65
CA GLY A 179 5.57 -28.69 15.84
C GLY A 179 5.05 -27.25 15.84
N PRO A 180 4.05 -26.95 16.69
CA PRO A 180 3.38 -25.65 16.74
C PRO A 180 4.35 -24.54 17.17
N THR A 181 4.77 -23.72 16.19
CA THR A 181 5.79 -22.67 16.38
C THR A 181 5.28 -21.29 16.02
N PHE A 182 4.58 -21.16 14.89
CA PHE A 182 4.12 -19.89 14.36
C PHE A 182 2.59 -19.77 14.38
N PRO A 183 2.03 -18.60 14.72
CA PRO A 183 0.61 -18.33 14.55
C PRO A 183 0.27 -18.25 13.06
N GLU A 184 -0.95 -18.69 12.69
CA GLU A 184 -1.49 -18.46 11.35
C GLU A 184 -1.93 -17.00 11.23
N PRO A 185 -1.35 -16.20 10.30
CA PRO A 185 -1.69 -14.80 10.17
C PRO A 185 -3.11 -14.62 9.62
N LYS A 186 -3.84 -13.62 10.16
CA LYS A 186 -5.20 -13.25 9.74
C LYS A 186 -5.17 -11.95 8.95
N ALA A 187 -5.99 -11.85 7.91
CA ALA A 187 -6.17 -10.60 7.18
C ALA A 187 -6.99 -9.61 8.03
N LYS A 188 -6.55 -8.35 8.03
CA LYS A 188 -7.36 -7.21 8.45
C LYS A 188 -7.54 -6.31 7.24
N LEU A 189 -8.71 -6.37 6.63
CA LEU A 189 -8.99 -5.58 5.43
C LEU A 189 -8.97 -4.08 5.74
N THR A 190 -8.39 -3.30 4.83
CA THR A 190 -8.40 -1.84 4.91
C THR A 190 -9.72 -1.28 4.41
N THR A 191 -10.19 -0.20 5.03
CA THR A 191 -11.47 0.44 4.67
C THR A 191 -11.40 1.08 3.27
N TYR A 192 -10.21 1.53 2.85
CA TYR A 192 -9.98 2.21 1.57
C TYR A 192 -8.84 1.54 0.80
N PRO A 193 -9.08 0.35 0.19
CA PRO A 193 -8.02 -0.43 -0.43
C PRO A 193 -7.47 0.19 -1.72
N LEU A 194 -8.27 0.99 -2.43
CA LEU A 194 -7.94 1.53 -3.74
C LEU A 194 -8.29 3.01 -3.84
N VAL A 195 -7.29 3.85 -4.13
CA VAL A 195 -7.49 5.27 -4.48
C VAL A 195 -7.27 5.44 -5.98
N VAL A 196 -8.29 5.97 -6.66
CA VAL A 196 -8.22 6.25 -8.10
C VAL A 196 -7.27 7.42 -8.35
N GLY A 197 -6.43 7.32 -9.38
CA GLY A 197 -5.51 8.37 -9.80
C GLY A 197 -6.21 9.56 -10.44
N LEU A 198 -5.45 10.63 -10.71
CA LEU A 198 -5.99 11.85 -11.32
C LEU A 198 -6.53 11.64 -12.74
N ASP A 199 -6.20 10.53 -13.38
CA ASP A 199 -6.75 10.08 -14.67
C ASP A 199 -8.21 9.58 -14.58
N GLY A 200 -8.73 9.38 -13.38
CA GLY A 200 -10.11 8.93 -13.14
C GLY A 200 -10.39 7.47 -13.50
N GLN A 201 -9.38 6.69 -13.88
CA GLN A 201 -9.55 5.31 -14.36
C GLN A 201 -8.67 4.31 -13.62
N SER A 202 -7.38 4.59 -13.52
CA SER A 202 -6.39 3.68 -12.95
C SER A 202 -6.17 3.95 -11.47
N LYS A 203 -5.63 2.95 -10.77
CA LYS A 203 -5.13 3.17 -9.39
C LYS A 203 -4.08 4.27 -9.38
N MET A 204 -4.10 5.12 -8.37
CA MET A 204 -3.09 6.15 -8.17
C MET A 204 -1.69 5.52 -8.09
N SER A 205 -0.79 5.95 -8.96
CA SER A 205 0.54 5.36 -9.14
C SER A 205 1.52 6.36 -9.73
N LYS A 206 2.77 6.30 -9.28
CA LYS A 206 3.87 7.09 -9.84
C LYS A 206 4.20 6.71 -11.29
N SER A 207 4.14 5.43 -11.62
CA SER A 207 4.44 4.94 -12.98
C SER A 207 3.46 5.44 -14.05
N LEU A 208 2.24 5.84 -13.63
CA LEU A 208 1.23 6.41 -14.52
C LEU A 208 1.18 7.94 -14.46
N ASP A 209 2.01 8.58 -13.65
CA ASP A 209 2.01 10.03 -13.38
C ASP A 209 0.61 10.60 -13.07
N ASN A 210 -0.25 9.78 -12.47
CA ASN A 210 -1.61 10.13 -12.08
C ASN A 210 -1.77 10.37 -10.56
N HIS A 211 -0.67 10.71 -9.87
CA HIS A 211 -0.58 10.80 -8.41
C HIS A 211 -0.29 12.23 -7.93
N ILE A 212 -0.57 12.48 -6.64
CA ILE A 212 -0.11 13.64 -5.88
C ILE A 212 0.82 13.13 -4.79
N GLU A 213 2.07 13.61 -4.74
CA GLU A 213 3.02 13.27 -3.67
C GLU A 213 2.58 13.89 -2.35
N LEU A 214 2.86 13.21 -1.22
CA LEU A 214 2.55 13.74 0.12
C LEU A 214 3.34 15.01 0.42
N ALA A 215 4.59 15.07 -0.03
CA ALA A 215 5.46 16.23 0.14
C ALA A 215 5.42 17.21 -1.06
N ALA A 216 4.36 17.17 -1.89
CA ALA A 216 4.20 18.12 -2.99
C ALA A 216 3.97 19.55 -2.45
N SER A 217 4.52 20.55 -3.13
CA SER A 217 4.22 21.95 -2.81
C SER A 217 2.74 22.26 -3.10
N PRO A 218 2.16 23.29 -2.46
CA PRO A 218 0.81 23.75 -2.79
C PRO A 218 0.64 24.09 -4.27
N GLU A 219 1.67 24.69 -4.89
CA GLU A 219 1.69 25.05 -6.31
C GLU A 219 1.66 23.79 -7.22
N ASP A 220 2.43 22.75 -6.88
CA ASP A 220 2.47 21.52 -7.66
C ASP A 220 1.20 20.70 -7.44
N THR A 221 0.66 20.66 -6.23
CA THR A 221 -0.64 20.08 -5.92
C THR A 221 -1.73 20.72 -6.75
N THR A 222 -1.76 22.07 -6.78
CA THR A 222 -2.70 22.83 -7.59
C THR A 222 -2.61 22.46 -9.06
N LYS A 223 -1.40 22.47 -9.64
CA LYS A 223 -1.19 22.10 -11.05
C LYS A 223 -1.69 20.70 -11.38
N LYS A 224 -1.48 19.75 -10.46
CA LYS A 224 -1.92 18.36 -10.64
C LYS A 224 -3.44 18.23 -10.52
N VAL A 225 -4.05 18.84 -9.51
CA VAL A 225 -5.51 18.81 -9.33
C VAL A 225 -6.24 19.48 -10.50
N MET A 226 -5.68 20.59 -11.02
CA MET A 226 -6.21 21.28 -12.20
C MET A 226 -6.26 20.43 -13.47
N LYS A 227 -5.39 19.41 -13.57
CA LYS A 227 -5.35 18.45 -14.68
C LYS A 227 -6.19 17.20 -14.42
N ALA A 228 -6.75 17.06 -13.22
CA ALA A 228 -7.54 15.89 -12.87
C ALA A 228 -8.79 15.78 -13.77
N VAL A 229 -9.12 14.55 -14.12
CA VAL A 229 -10.33 14.27 -14.90
C VAL A 229 -11.55 14.56 -14.05
N THR A 230 -12.41 15.43 -14.57
CA THR A 230 -13.71 15.78 -14.01
C THR A 230 -14.83 15.17 -14.86
N ASP A 231 -16.06 15.61 -14.69
CA ASP A 231 -17.18 15.16 -15.54
C ASP A 231 -16.98 15.58 -17.00
N PRO A 232 -16.77 14.64 -17.95
CA PRO A 232 -16.53 14.96 -19.35
C PRO A 232 -17.75 15.60 -20.06
N ASN A 233 -18.94 15.47 -19.50
CA ASN A 233 -20.15 16.08 -20.07
C ASN A 233 -20.35 17.52 -19.63
N ARG A 234 -19.67 17.97 -18.57
CA ARG A 234 -19.74 19.35 -18.09
C ARG A 234 -18.76 20.22 -18.87
N LYS A 235 -19.26 20.86 -19.93
CA LYS A 235 -18.44 21.71 -20.83
C LYS A 235 -18.47 23.19 -20.43
N PHE A 236 -19.57 23.64 -19.86
CA PHE A 236 -19.75 25.02 -19.43
C PHE A 236 -19.97 25.10 -17.91
N LEU A 237 -19.71 26.25 -17.34
CA LEU A 237 -19.91 26.49 -15.91
C LEU A 237 -21.38 26.31 -15.49
N SER A 238 -22.30 26.65 -16.40
CA SER A 238 -23.76 26.52 -16.24
C SER A 238 -24.29 25.09 -16.37
N ASP A 239 -23.45 24.14 -16.80
CA ASP A 239 -23.90 22.76 -16.97
C ASP A 239 -23.93 22.06 -15.60
N PRO A 240 -25.03 21.33 -15.29
CA PRO A 240 -25.08 20.48 -14.10
C PRO A 240 -23.99 19.42 -14.17
N GLY A 241 -23.22 19.26 -13.07
CA GLY A 241 -22.20 18.23 -12.99
C GLY A 241 -22.73 16.91 -12.45
N ARG A 242 -21.99 15.84 -12.69
CA ARG A 242 -22.25 14.49 -12.16
C ARG A 242 -21.11 14.11 -11.21
N PRO A 243 -21.28 14.36 -9.90
CA PRO A 243 -20.23 14.11 -8.91
C PRO A 243 -19.72 12.68 -8.90
N GLU A 244 -20.56 11.70 -9.21
CA GLU A 244 -20.25 10.27 -9.20
C GLU A 244 -19.19 9.84 -10.23
N VAL A 245 -19.03 10.62 -11.31
CA VAL A 245 -18.01 10.38 -12.35
C VAL A 245 -16.83 11.34 -12.25
N CYS A 246 -16.84 12.24 -11.26
CA CYS A 246 -15.83 13.26 -11.06
C CYS A 246 -14.75 12.80 -10.08
N ASN A 247 -13.50 12.74 -10.54
CA ASN A 247 -12.39 12.32 -9.70
C ASN A 247 -12.06 13.32 -8.59
N VAL A 248 -12.22 14.62 -8.86
CA VAL A 248 -12.07 15.66 -7.83
C VAL A 248 -13.11 15.48 -6.72
N PHE A 249 -14.35 15.13 -7.07
CA PHE A 249 -15.37 14.82 -6.06
C PHE A 249 -15.02 13.57 -5.25
N ALA A 250 -14.43 12.55 -5.88
CA ALA A 250 -13.94 11.38 -5.17
C ALA A 250 -12.88 11.74 -4.11
N LEU A 251 -11.99 12.70 -4.41
CA LEU A 251 -11.01 13.19 -3.44
C LEU A 251 -11.69 13.95 -2.28
N HIS A 252 -12.75 14.72 -2.52
CA HIS A 252 -13.50 15.39 -1.45
C HIS A 252 -14.08 14.41 -0.42
N LYS A 253 -14.46 13.18 -0.83
CA LYS A 253 -14.93 12.15 0.12
C LYS A 253 -13.89 11.77 1.17
N TYR A 254 -12.59 11.90 0.85
CA TYR A 254 -11.50 11.62 1.78
C TYR A 254 -11.11 12.84 2.61
N PHE A 255 -11.06 14.01 1.99
CA PHE A 255 -10.44 15.19 2.59
C PHE A 255 -11.44 16.22 3.14
N ASN A 256 -12.69 16.18 2.68
CA ASN A 256 -13.75 17.10 3.11
C ASN A 256 -15.06 16.35 3.42
N PRO A 257 -15.03 15.29 4.25
CA PRO A 257 -16.22 14.46 4.49
C PRO A 257 -17.42 15.27 4.97
N ASP A 258 -17.21 16.31 5.77
CA ASP A 258 -18.28 17.16 6.31
C ASP A 258 -18.95 18.08 5.26
N LYS A 259 -18.32 18.27 4.11
CA LYS A 259 -18.80 19.13 3.02
C LYS A 259 -19.28 18.36 1.79
N VAL A 260 -19.17 17.03 1.77
CA VAL A 260 -19.47 16.20 0.60
C VAL A 260 -20.88 16.46 0.07
N ASP A 261 -21.90 16.49 0.93
CA ASP A 261 -23.28 16.73 0.54
C ASP A 261 -23.49 18.12 -0.03
N GLN A 262 -22.86 19.13 0.57
CA GLN A 262 -22.92 20.50 0.05
C GLN A 262 -22.28 20.60 -1.34
N ILE A 263 -21.08 20.03 -1.51
CA ILE A 263 -20.36 20.02 -2.78
C ILE A 263 -21.14 19.27 -3.84
N HIS A 264 -21.77 18.16 -3.47
CA HIS A 264 -22.66 17.40 -4.37
C HIS A 264 -23.81 18.27 -4.88
N GLN A 265 -24.53 18.96 -3.97
CA GLN A 265 -25.65 19.83 -4.34
C GLN A 265 -25.21 21.00 -5.22
N GLN A 266 -24.09 21.63 -4.89
CA GLN A 266 -23.55 22.77 -5.66
C GLN A 266 -23.08 22.33 -7.05
N CYS A 267 -22.50 21.15 -7.18
CA CYS A 267 -22.08 20.58 -8.45
C CYS A 267 -23.27 20.25 -9.34
N THR A 268 -24.30 19.57 -8.81
CA THR A 268 -25.50 19.18 -9.55
C THR A 268 -26.40 20.35 -9.93
N SER A 269 -26.38 21.45 -9.14
CA SER A 269 -27.12 22.68 -9.44
C SER A 269 -26.34 23.69 -10.31
N ALA A 270 -25.13 23.33 -10.74
CA ALA A 270 -24.21 24.22 -11.47
C ALA A 270 -23.88 25.54 -10.72
N SER A 271 -24.01 25.56 -9.40
CA SER A 271 -23.71 26.75 -8.59
C SER A 271 -22.23 26.92 -8.25
N ILE A 272 -21.38 25.91 -8.56
CA ILE A 272 -19.95 25.96 -8.35
C ILE A 272 -19.19 25.46 -9.57
N GLY A 273 -18.02 26.06 -9.86
CA GLY A 273 -17.11 25.59 -10.91
C GLY A 273 -16.22 24.45 -10.41
N CYS A 274 -16.00 23.42 -11.21
CA CYS A 274 -15.15 22.27 -10.86
C CYS A 274 -13.75 22.66 -10.37
N VAL A 275 -13.25 23.80 -10.83
CA VAL A 275 -11.90 24.31 -10.55
C VAL A 275 -11.91 25.35 -9.43
N GLN A 276 -13.03 26.01 -9.18
CA GLN A 276 -13.13 27.07 -8.17
C GLN A 276 -13.22 26.53 -6.73
N ASP A 277 -13.72 25.30 -6.56
CA ASP A 277 -13.76 24.65 -5.26
C ASP A 277 -12.51 23.80 -5.01
N LEU A 278 -11.37 24.33 -5.37
CA LEU A 278 -10.07 23.77 -5.02
C LEU A 278 -9.77 23.94 -3.52
N SER A 279 -10.79 23.86 -2.67
CA SER A 279 -10.60 23.72 -1.21
C SER A 279 -9.76 22.49 -0.84
N LEU A 280 -9.55 21.56 -1.79
CA LEU A 280 -8.54 20.52 -1.73
C LEU A 280 -7.11 21.06 -1.60
N ILE A 281 -6.83 22.27 -2.05
CA ILE A 281 -5.50 22.89 -1.95
C ILE A 281 -5.16 23.29 -0.51
N HIS A 282 -6.16 23.47 0.33
CA HIS A 282 -5.97 23.84 1.73
C HIS A 282 -5.84 22.62 2.67
N ILE A 283 -5.73 21.44 2.11
CA ILE A 283 -5.42 20.22 2.84
C ILE A 283 -3.91 20.03 2.97
#